data_b07be010472581cf429a5fdcf2f96327
#
_entry.id   b07be010472581cf429a5fdcf2f96327
#
_cell.length_a   1.000
_cell.length_b   1.000
_cell.length_c   1.000
_cell.angle_alpha   90.00
_cell.angle_beta   90.00
_cell.angle_gamma   90.00
#
_symmetry.space_group_name_H-M   'P 1'
#
loop_
_entity.id
_entity.type
_entity.pdbx_description
1 polymer ?
#
loop_
_entity_poly.entity_id
_entity_poly.type
_entity_poly.pdbx_seq_one_letter_code
_entity_poly.pdbx_strand_id
1 'polypeptide(L)'
;MPMKTPEYESVNPLATEQLILQFPFFVMFTFLIPLYYMVSKLAEEKEGKSREGMKMMGLKDSSYFLSWFIFHLILMIIMAGLITAMCSINLFPNSNKLLIFLHMFFFGLSLFGFSLVVVSILPTVRSSATAATLVHLITYFLMFALKDPASPQGLKLSLSIFPNVAMAFGLYNLYDFEAN
;
A
#
# COMPACT_ATOMS: atom_id res chain seq x y z
N MET A 1 27.12 45.54 -8.88
CA MET A 1 25.78 45.02 -8.56
C MET A 1 25.97 43.66 -7.92
N PRO A 2 25.62 43.46 -6.65
CA PRO A 2 25.69 42.15 -6.03
C PRO A 2 24.57 41.28 -6.62
N MET A 3 24.93 40.11 -7.19
CA MET A 3 23.94 39.10 -7.59
C MET A 3 23.19 38.66 -6.33
N LYS A 4 21.88 38.90 -6.33
CA LYS A 4 20.98 38.24 -5.37
C LYS A 4 21.07 36.74 -5.61
N THR A 5 21.67 36.02 -4.70
CA THR A 5 21.49 34.57 -4.59
C THR A 5 19.99 34.32 -4.47
N PRO A 6 19.41 33.38 -5.25
CA PRO A 6 18.02 33.00 -5.06
C PRO A 6 17.89 32.56 -3.60
N GLU A 7 17.01 33.25 -2.87
CA GLU A 7 16.60 32.91 -1.53
C GLU A 7 15.86 31.56 -1.66
N TYR A 8 16.60 30.46 -1.42
CA TYR A 8 15.96 29.16 -1.22
C TYR A 8 15.06 29.36 -0.01
N GLU A 9 13.75 29.39 -0.26
CA GLU A 9 12.73 29.33 0.79
C GLU A 9 13.17 28.19 1.72
N SER A 10 13.62 28.55 2.90
CA SER A 10 14.02 27.56 3.92
C SER A 10 12.76 26.82 4.31
N VAL A 11 12.50 25.72 3.60
CA VAL A 11 11.45 24.77 3.96
C VAL A 11 11.70 24.45 5.43
N ASN A 12 10.74 24.79 6.27
CA ASN A 12 10.88 24.63 7.72
C ASN A 12 11.16 23.15 7.99
N PRO A 13 12.38 22.76 8.44
CA PRO A 13 12.78 21.36 8.53
C PRO A 13 11.82 20.53 9.40
N LEU A 14 11.23 21.15 10.42
CA LEU A 14 10.22 20.52 11.28
C LEU A 14 8.91 20.23 10.55
N ALA A 15 8.49 21.11 9.63
CA ALA A 15 7.27 20.88 8.85
C ALA A 15 7.46 19.74 7.84
N THR A 16 8.62 19.66 7.22
CA THR A 16 8.96 18.59 6.28
C THR A 16 9.03 17.24 6.99
N GLU A 17 9.67 17.19 8.16
CA GLU A 17 9.75 15.97 8.97
C GLU A 17 8.36 15.47 9.40
N GLN A 18 7.47 16.38 9.80
CA GLN A 18 6.08 16.03 10.13
C GLN A 18 5.29 15.49 8.93
N LEU A 19 5.43 16.11 7.76
CA LEU A 19 4.78 15.66 6.54
C LEU A 19 5.20 14.24 6.17
N ILE A 20 6.47 13.93 6.31
CA ILE A 20 7.03 12.62 6.00
C ILE A 20 6.52 11.54 6.96
N LEU A 21 6.38 11.87 8.23
CA LEU A 21 5.79 10.96 9.22
C LEU A 21 4.30 10.68 8.95
N GLN A 22 3.58 11.65 8.41
CA GLN A 22 2.16 11.52 8.11
C GLN A 22 1.88 10.89 6.74
N PHE A 23 2.81 10.98 5.80
CA PHE A 23 2.59 10.53 4.43
C PHE A 23 2.25 9.03 4.32
N PRO A 24 2.97 8.09 4.99
CA PRO A 24 2.60 6.68 4.99
C PRO A 24 1.18 6.42 5.51
N PHE A 25 0.72 7.24 6.45
CA PHE A 25 -0.65 7.18 6.98
C PHE A 25 -1.69 7.51 5.89
N PHE A 26 -1.47 8.59 5.12
CA PHE A 26 -2.36 8.91 4.00
C PHE A 26 -2.35 7.84 2.92
N VAL A 27 -1.18 7.28 2.60
CA VAL A 27 -1.06 6.17 1.64
C VAL A 27 -1.86 4.97 2.13
N MET A 28 -1.74 4.58 3.40
CA MET A 28 -2.49 3.49 4.00
C MET A 28 -4.00 3.68 3.84
N PHE A 29 -4.53 4.88 4.15
CA PHE A 29 -5.96 5.18 3.97
C PHE A 29 -6.39 5.16 2.51
N THR A 30 -5.57 5.65 1.60
CA THR A 30 -5.86 5.64 0.17
C THR A 30 -6.04 4.23 -0.37
N PHE A 31 -5.19 3.29 0.06
CA PHE A 31 -5.28 1.88 -0.35
C PHE A 31 -6.34 1.08 0.42
N LEU A 32 -6.87 1.60 1.52
CA LEU A 32 -7.93 0.93 2.28
C LEU A 32 -9.22 0.79 1.47
N ILE A 33 -9.58 1.79 0.66
CA ILE A 33 -10.80 1.78 -0.16
C ILE A 33 -10.76 0.64 -1.21
N PRO A 34 -9.73 0.54 -2.06
CA PRO A 34 -9.64 -0.57 -3.01
C PRO A 34 -9.50 -1.94 -2.33
N LEU A 35 -8.82 -2.02 -1.19
CA LEU A 35 -8.73 -3.25 -0.39
C LEU A 35 -10.12 -3.71 0.08
N TYR A 36 -10.89 -2.81 0.71
CA TYR A 36 -12.25 -3.11 1.17
C TYR A 36 -13.15 -3.58 0.03
N TYR A 37 -13.12 -2.86 -1.10
CA TYR A 37 -13.90 -3.21 -2.28
C TYR A 37 -13.54 -4.60 -2.81
N MET A 38 -12.26 -4.88 -2.94
CA MET A 38 -11.74 -6.15 -3.45
C MET A 38 -12.15 -7.32 -2.56
N VAL A 39 -11.93 -7.19 -1.25
CA VAL A 39 -12.30 -8.23 -0.27
C VAL A 39 -13.81 -8.47 -0.26
N SER A 40 -14.60 -7.39 -0.28
CA SER A 40 -16.07 -7.50 -0.29
C SER A 40 -16.56 -8.24 -1.53
N LYS A 41 -16.06 -7.89 -2.71
CA LYS A 41 -16.48 -8.54 -3.97
C LYS A 41 -16.06 -10.00 -4.05
N LEU A 42 -14.83 -10.32 -3.69
CA LEU A 42 -14.37 -11.72 -3.64
C LEU A 42 -15.17 -12.56 -2.64
N ALA A 43 -15.50 -11.98 -1.49
CA ALA A 43 -16.29 -12.65 -0.47
C ALA A 43 -17.77 -12.82 -0.90
N GLU A 44 -18.37 -11.83 -1.59
CA GLU A 44 -19.72 -11.94 -2.18
C GLU A 44 -19.81 -13.12 -3.15
N GLU A 45 -18.83 -13.27 -4.03
CA GLU A 45 -18.80 -14.38 -4.99
C GLU A 45 -18.62 -15.74 -4.32
N LYS A 46 -17.84 -15.77 -3.21
CA LYS A 46 -17.68 -16.97 -2.40
C LYS A 46 -18.97 -17.34 -1.67
N GLU A 47 -19.60 -16.38 -0.98
CA GLU A 47 -20.82 -16.59 -0.18
C GLU A 47 -22.01 -16.94 -1.07
N GLY A 48 -22.13 -16.27 -2.24
CA GLY A 48 -23.18 -16.53 -3.24
C GLY A 48 -22.99 -17.79 -4.08
N LYS A 49 -21.89 -18.55 -3.86
CA LYS A 49 -21.53 -19.74 -4.64
C LYS A 49 -21.47 -19.49 -6.16
N SER A 50 -21.35 -18.25 -6.59
CA SER A 50 -21.28 -17.86 -8.00
C SER A 50 -20.11 -18.55 -8.71
N ARG A 51 -19.00 -18.74 -8.01
CA ARG A 51 -17.82 -19.44 -8.50
C ARG A 51 -18.13 -20.92 -8.80
N GLU A 52 -18.90 -21.59 -7.94
CA GLU A 52 -19.30 -23.00 -8.16
C GLU A 52 -20.22 -23.12 -9.39
N GLY A 53 -21.16 -22.17 -9.53
CA GLY A 53 -22.02 -22.12 -10.72
C GLY A 53 -21.22 -21.92 -12.01
N MET A 54 -20.24 -21.02 -12.02
CA MET A 54 -19.36 -20.80 -13.17
C MET A 54 -18.50 -22.04 -13.51
N LYS A 55 -18.05 -22.78 -12.49
CA LYS A 55 -17.31 -24.04 -12.68
C LYS A 55 -18.19 -25.11 -13.36
N MET A 56 -19.45 -25.22 -12.97
CA MET A 56 -20.39 -26.15 -13.61
C MET A 56 -20.62 -25.81 -15.10
N MET A 57 -20.46 -24.57 -15.50
CA MET A 57 -20.50 -24.10 -16.89
C MET A 57 -19.14 -24.19 -17.61
N GLY A 58 -18.11 -24.81 -16.99
CA GLY A 58 -16.81 -25.09 -17.62
C GLY A 58 -15.74 -24.02 -17.37
N LEU A 59 -15.95 -23.04 -16.50
CA LEU A 59 -14.92 -22.05 -16.18
C LEU A 59 -13.79 -22.70 -15.37
N LYS A 60 -12.55 -22.50 -15.83
CA LYS A 60 -11.35 -22.95 -15.11
C LYS A 60 -11.03 -21.98 -13.97
N ASP A 61 -10.61 -22.50 -12.82
CA ASP A 61 -10.20 -21.69 -11.66
C ASP A 61 -9.11 -20.66 -11.99
N SER A 62 -8.14 -21.03 -12.82
CA SER A 62 -7.08 -20.11 -13.25
C SER A 62 -7.61 -18.90 -14.02
N SER A 63 -8.62 -19.08 -14.87
CA SER A 63 -9.24 -17.97 -15.62
C SER A 63 -9.98 -17.02 -14.68
N TYR A 64 -10.62 -17.57 -13.66
CA TYR A 64 -11.29 -16.77 -12.62
C TYR A 64 -10.30 -15.90 -11.85
N PHE A 65 -9.24 -16.47 -11.28
CA PHE A 65 -8.24 -15.71 -10.54
C PHE A 65 -7.47 -14.74 -11.43
N LEU A 66 -7.22 -15.09 -12.68
CA LEU A 66 -6.54 -14.23 -13.64
C LEU A 66 -7.37 -12.98 -13.95
N SER A 67 -8.69 -13.09 -14.10
CA SER A 67 -9.56 -11.94 -14.35
C SER A 67 -9.54 -10.95 -13.16
N TRP A 68 -9.62 -11.45 -11.94
CA TRP A 68 -9.50 -10.63 -10.73
C TRP A 68 -8.12 -9.99 -10.59
N PHE A 69 -7.07 -10.75 -10.91
CA PHE A 69 -5.70 -10.23 -10.90
C PHE A 69 -5.50 -9.10 -11.90
N ILE A 70 -5.97 -9.26 -13.14
CA ILE A 70 -5.88 -8.23 -14.19
C ILE A 70 -6.65 -6.98 -13.79
N PHE A 71 -7.87 -7.13 -13.27
CA PHE A 71 -8.65 -6.01 -12.77
C PHE A 71 -7.90 -5.24 -11.68
N HIS A 72 -7.37 -5.96 -10.69
CA HIS A 72 -6.60 -5.36 -9.59
C HIS A 72 -5.32 -4.69 -10.09
N LEU A 73 -4.61 -5.32 -11.03
CA LEU A 73 -3.38 -4.80 -11.61
C LEU A 73 -3.61 -3.45 -12.31
N ILE A 74 -4.67 -3.33 -13.11
CA ILE A 74 -5.02 -2.06 -13.77
C ILE A 74 -5.33 -0.98 -12.73
N LEU A 75 -6.11 -1.32 -11.71
CA LEU A 75 -6.45 -0.39 -10.64
C LEU A 75 -5.20 0.08 -9.89
N MET A 76 -4.26 -0.82 -9.60
CA MET A 76 -3.01 -0.49 -8.89
C MET A 76 -2.06 0.35 -9.74
N ILE A 77 -2.00 0.15 -11.05
CA ILE A 77 -1.23 1.01 -11.97
C ILE A 77 -1.74 2.46 -11.89
N ILE A 78 -3.06 2.64 -11.93
CA ILE A 78 -3.68 3.97 -11.86
C ILE A 78 -3.39 4.61 -10.49
N MET A 79 -3.60 3.88 -9.40
CA MET A 79 -3.39 4.39 -8.03
C MET A 79 -1.92 4.73 -7.77
N ALA A 80 -0.99 3.83 -8.14
CA ALA A 80 0.44 4.07 -8.00
C ALA A 80 0.89 5.26 -8.85
N GLY A 81 0.36 5.41 -10.05
CA GLY A 81 0.63 6.56 -10.92
C GLY A 81 0.18 7.89 -10.32
N LEU A 82 -1.04 7.95 -9.79
CA LEU A 82 -1.57 9.15 -9.13
C LEU A 82 -0.76 9.54 -7.89
N ILE A 83 -0.45 8.57 -7.02
CA ILE A 83 0.35 8.81 -5.82
C ILE A 83 1.75 9.27 -6.21
N THR A 84 2.39 8.62 -7.19
CA THR A 84 3.72 9.01 -7.67
C THR A 84 3.72 10.43 -8.24
N ALA A 85 2.70 10.81 -9.00
CA ALA A 85 2.57 12.17 -9.52
C ALA A 85 2.48 13.20 -8.39
N MET A 86 1.67 12.93 -7.36
CA MET A 86 1.56 13.80 -6.18
C MET A 86 2.87 13.89 -5.39
N CYS A 87 3.53 12.76 -5.19
CA CYS A 87 4.79 12.69 -4.43
C CYS A 87 5.93 13.41 -5.13
N SER A 88 6.04 13.28 -6.46
CA SER A 88 7.12 13.88 -7.24
C SER A 88 7.07 15.41 -7.28
N ILE A 89 5.91 16.01 -7.02
CA ILE A 89 5.75 17.47 -7.01
C ILE A 89 6.09 18.03 -5.62
N ASN A 90 5.65 17.36 -4.55
CA ASN A 90 5.62 17.96 -3.21
C ASN A 90 6.62 17.37 -2.21
N LEU A 91 6.92 16.06 -2.31
CA LEU A 91 7.68 15.35 -1.27
C LEU A 91 9.06 14.89 -1.71
N PHE A 92 9.20 14.46 -2.97
CA PHE A 92 10.42 13.83 -3.47
C PHE A 92 10.81 14.39 -4.85
N PRO A 93 11.19 15.70 -4.94
CA PRO A 93 11.53 16.32 -6.23
C PRO A 93 12.78 15.74 -6.88
N ASN A 94 13.77 15.29 -6.09
CA ASN A 94 15.06 14.79 -6.57
C ASN A 94 15.08 13.27 -6.75
N SER A 95 14.14 12.54 -6.12
CA SER A 95 14.09 11.08 -6.19
C SER A 95 13.61 10.56 -7.54
N ASN A 96 14.10 9.38 -7.90
CA ASN A 96 13.69 8.74 -9.15
C ASN A 96 12.20 8.34 -9.09
N LYS A 97 11.39 8.99 -9.93
CA LYS A 97 9.92 8.78 -10.01
C LYS A 97 9.55 7.33 -10.29
N LEU A 98 10.37 6.60 -11.04
CA LEU A 98 10.13 5.19 -11.32
C LEU A 98 10.25 4.33 -10.06
N LEU A 99 11.16 4.67 -9.16
CA LEU A 99 11.37 3.93 -7.92
C LEU A 99 10.17 4.11 -6.98
N ILE A 100 9.64 5.33 -6.86
CA ILE A 100 8.42 5.61 -6.09
C ILE A 100 7.24 4.86 -6.69
N PHE A 101 7.08 4.90 -8.02
CA PHE A 101 6.02 4.19 -8.71
C PHE A 101 6.08 2.67 -8.45
N LEU A 102 7.24 2.05 -8.62
CA LEU A 102 7.43 0.62 -8.39
C LEU A 102 7.15 0.24 -6.93
N HIS A 103 7.59 1.07 -5.98
CA HIS A 103 7.32 0.83 -4.57
C HIS A 103 5.81 0.81 -4.27
N MET A 104 5.06 1.82 -4.72
CA MET A 104 3.60 1.89 -4.56
C MET A 104 2.88 0.79 -5.32
N PHE A 105 3.35 0.45 -6.51
CA PHE A 105 2.78 -0.62 -7.32
C PHE A 105 2.93 -1.99 -6.66
N PHE A 106 4.12 -2.34 -6.18
CA PHE A 106 4.36 -3.61 -5.48
C PHE A 106 3.61 -3.68 -4.15
N PHE A 107 3.51 -2.57 -3.44
CA PHE A 107 2.64 -2.49 -2.26
C PHE A 107 1.20 -2.84 -2.63
N GLY A 108 0.64 -2.21 -3.66
CA GLY A 108 -0.71 -2.51 -4.14
C GLY A 108 -0.89 -3.97 -4.54
N LEU A 109 0.09 -4.56 -5.26
CA LEU A 109 0.04 -5.98 -5.61
C LEU A 109 0.05 -6.91 -4.39
N SER A 110 0.80 -6.57 -3.35
CA SER A 110 0.83 -7.37 -2.12
C SER A 110 -0.52 -7.39 -1.40
N LEU A 111 -1.32 -6.32 -1.54
CA LEU A 111 -2.69 -6.26 -1.01
C LEU A 111 -3.64 -7.23 -1.71
N PHE A 112 -3.39 -7.57 -2.99
CA PHE A 112 -4.15 -8.61 -3.67
C PHE A 112 -3.95 -9.98 -3.01
N GLY A 113 -2.70 -10.37 -2.76
CA GLY A 113 -2.40 -11.60 -2.04
C GLY A 113 -3.02 -11.62 -0.64
N PHE A 114 -2.91 -10.50 0.09
CA PHE A 114 -3.55 -10.35 1.39
C PHE A 114 -5.08 -10.51 1.32
N SER A 115 -5.75 -9.93 0.32
CA SER A 115 -7.20 -10.07 0.09
C SER A 115 -7.62 -11.52 -0.10
N LEU A 116 -6.87 -12.27 -0.91
CA LEU A 116 -7.14 -13.68 -1.17
C LEU A 116 -7.01 -14.52 0.10
N VAL A 117 -5.99 -14.26 0.93
CA VAL A 117 -5.79 -14.96 2.20
C VAL A 117 -6.97 -14.71 3.16
N VAL A 118 -7.38 -13.46 3.33
CA VAL A 118 -8.50 -13.12 4.22
C VAL A 118 -9.80 -13.77 3.76
N VAL A 119 -10.12 -13.69 2.47
CA VAL A 119 -11.33 -14.30 1.91
C VAL A 119 -11.28 -15.83 1.98
N SER A 120 -10.09 -16.42 1.91
CA SER A 120 -9.94 -17.88 2.06
C SER A 120 -10.33 -18.36 3.45
N ILE A 121 -9.93 -17.62 4.49
CA ILE A 121 -10.13 -18.00 5.89
C ILE A 121 -11.57 -17.72 6.36
N LEU A 122 -12.15 -16.59 5.97
CA LEU A 122 -13.43 -16.13 6.49
C LEU A 122 -14.60 -16.49 5.57
N PRO A 123 -15.74 -16.95 6.13
CA PRO A 123 -16.85 -17.48 5.33
C PRO A 123 -17.82 -16.42 4.80
N THR A 124 -17.94 -15.26 5.46
CA THR A 124 -18.96 -14.25 5.15
C THR A 124 -18.37 -12.94 4.64
N VAL A 125 -19.10 -12.22 3.81
CA VAL A 125 -18.70 -10.90 3.28
C VAL A 125 -18.37 -9.93 4.41
N ARG A 126 -19.27 -9.82 5.40
CA ARG A 126 -19.12 -8.87 6.50
C ARG A 126 -17.87 -9.15 7.33
N SER A 127 -17.64 -10.42 7.71
CA SER A 127 -16.45 -10.78 8.49
C SER A 127 -15.16 -10.59 7.71
N SER A 128 -15.13 -10.94 6.43
CA SER A 128 -13.96 -10.79 5.58
C SER A 128 -13.58 -9.32 5.39
N ALA A 129 -14.53 -8.46 5.05
CA ALA A 129 -14.31 -7.05 4.85
C ALA A 129 -13.85 -6.34 6.14
N THR A 130 -14.54 -6.62 7.27
CA THR A 130 -14.18 -6.03 8.56
C THR A 130 -12.81 -6.50 9.03
N ALA A 131 -12.53 -7.79 8.95
CA ALA A 131 -11.23 -8.34 9.35
C ALA A 131 -10.09 -7.79 8.50
N ALA A 132 -10.25 -7.73 7.17
CA ALA A 132 -9.26 -7.16 6.27
C ALA A 132 -8.93 -5.71 6.64
N THR A 133 -9.96 -4.90 6.88
CA THR A 133 -9.82 -3.49 7.26
C THR A 133 -9.11 -3.35 8.61
N LEU A 134 -9.53 -4.12 9.62
CA LEU A 134 -8.94 -4.07 10.96
C LEU A 134 -7.48 -4.53 10.94
N VAL A 135 -7.18 -5.65 10.28
CA VAL A 135 -5.78 -6.14 10.17
C VAL A 135 -4.93 -5.13 9.42
N HIS A 136 -5.45 -4.52 8.35
CA HIS A 136 -4.75 -3.49 7.60
C HIS A 136 -4.41 -2.27 8.49
N LEU A 137 -5.37 -1.80 9.30
CA LEU A 137 -5.15 -0.69 10.23
C LEU A 137 -4.16 -1.06 11.35
N ILE A 138 -4.36 -2.22 12.00
CA ILE A 138 -3.52 -2.66 13.11
C ILE A 138 -2.06 -2.86 12.66
N THR A 139 -1.84 -3.47 11.51
CA THR A 139 -0.49 -3.71 10.98
C THR A 139 0.26 -2.41 10.67
N TYR A 140 -0.46 -1.33 10.32
CA TYR A 140 0.17 -0.02 10.18
C TYR A 140 0.71 0.50 11.51
N PHE A 141 -0.05 0.35 12.59
CA PHE A 141 0.39 0.81 13.92
C PHE A 141 1.58 0.02 14.49
N LEU A 142 1.79 -1.22 14.04
CA LEU A 142 2.98 -1.97 14.42
C LEU A 142 4.29 -1.26 14.02
N MET A 143 4.26 -0.44 12.98
CA MET A 143 5.39 0.34 12.55
C MET A 143 5.87 1.33 13.62
N PHE A 144 4.94 1.96 14.36
CA PHE A 144 5.32 2.90 15.42
C PHE A 144 6.12 2.23 16.55
N ALA A 145 5.83 0.96 16.83
CA ALA A 145 6.60 0.17 17.80
C ALA A 145 8.02 -0.17 17.32
N LEU A 146 8.26 -0.11 16.01
CA LEU A 146 9.53 -0.46 15.38
C LEU A 146 10.36 0.75 14.94
N LYS A 147 9.85 1.96 15.13
CA LYS A 147 10.53 3.21 14.76
C LYS A 147 11.82 3.43 15.57
N ASP A 148 11.96 2.77 16.73
CA ASP A 148 13.14 2.88 17.56
C ASP A 148 14.39 2.36 16.80
N PRO A 149 15.45 3.18 16.63
CA PRO A 149 16.71 2.76 16.01
C PRO A 149 17.33 1.54 16.72
N ALA A 150 17.08 1.38 18.01
CA ALA A 150 17.57 0.26 18.81
C ALA A 150 16.88 -1.09 18.52
N SER A 151 15.78 -1.08 17.75
CA SER A 151 15.06 -2.32 17.42
C SER A 151 15.90 -3.26 16.56
N PRO A 152 15.99 -4.57 16.92
CA PRO A 152 16.82 -5.53 16.21
C PRO A 152 16.37 -5.68 14.76
N GLN A 153 17.33 -5.69 13.83
CA GLN A 153 17.06 -5.78 12.38
C GLN A 153 16.23 -7.01 12.00
N GLY A 154 16.43 -8.14 12.72
CA GLY A 154 15.65 -9.34 12.51
C GLY A 154 14.15 -9.16 12.78
N LEU A 155 13.78 -8.35 13.78
CA LEU A 155 12.41 -8.03 14.09
C LEU A 155 11.79 -7.15 12.98
N LYS A 156 12.54 -6.15 12.50
CA LYS A 156 12.11 -5.28 11.38
C LYS A 156 11.86 -6.11 10.11
N LEU A 157 12.73 -7.04 9.80
CA LEU A 157 12.57 -7.93 8.64
C LEU A 157 11.37 -8.86 8.79
N SER A 158 11.17 -9.45 9.96
CA SER A 158 10.04 -10.36 10.21
C SER A 158 8.69 -9.64 10.09
N LEU A 159 8.60 -8.40 10.56
CA LEU A 159 7.37 -7.63 10.49
C LEU A 159 7.13 -7.00 9.12
N SER A 160 8.16 -6.88 8.28
CA SER A 160 8.03 -6.46 6.87
C SER A 160 7.28 -7.47 6.00
N ILE A 161 6.94 -8.66 6.52
CA ILE A 161 6.01 -9.58 5.87
C ILE A 161 4.60 -8.97 5.73
N PHE A 162 4.24 -8.03 6.63
CA PHE A 162 3.01 -7.28 6.52
C PHE A 162 3.17 -6.14 5.51
N PRO A 163 2.27 -6.04 4.50
CA PRO A 163 2.38 -5.05 3.43
C PRO A 163 2.54 -3.61 3.92
N ASN A 164 1.79 -3.20 4.94
CA ASN A 164 1.83 -1.85 5.48
C ASN A 164 3.16 -1.50 6.15
N VAL A 165 3.76 -2.46 6.86
CA VAL A 165 5.05 -2.26 7.51
C VAL A 165 6.15 -2.11 6.46
N ALA A 166 6.14 -2.98 5.44
CA ALA A 166 7.09 -2.90 4.33
C ALA A 166 6.97 -1.59 3.55
N MET A 167 5.73 -1.14 3.28
CA MET A 167 5.45 0.12 2.60
C MET A 167 6.01 1.31 3.39
N ALA A 168 5.74 1.35 4.68
CA ALA A 168 6.17 2.45 5.51
C ALA A 168 7.70 2.51 5.65
N PHE A 169 8.37 1.37 5.88
CA PHE A 169 9.84 1.33 5.91
C PHE A 169 10.47 1.75 4.57
N GLY A 170 9.87 1.33 3.44
CA GLY A 170 10.34 1.75 2.13
C GLY A 170 10.26 3.26 1.93
N LEU A 171 9.17 3.89 2.39
CA LEU A 171 9.02 5.35 2.34
C LEU A 171 10.01 6.09 3.25
N TYR A 172 10.32 5.55 4.43
CA TYR A 172 11.36 6.13 5.29
C TYR A 172 12.75 6.05 4.65
N ASN A 173 13.09 4.90 4.08
CA ASN A 173 14.37 4.74 3.40
C ASN A 173 14.49 5.69 2.19
N LEU A 174 13.39 5.89 1.44
CA LEU A 174 13.34 6.85 0.34
C LEU A 174 13.57 8.28 0.84
N TYR A 175 13.01 8.61 1.99
CA TYR A 175 13.22 9.92 2.60
C TYR A 175 14.67 10.12 3.06
N ASP A 176 15.25 9.16 3.75
CA ASP A 176 16.63 9.24 4.19
C ASP A 176 17.59 9.42 3.00
N PHE A 177 17.23 8.84 1.85
CA PHE A 177 17.99 9.00 0.59
C PHE A 177 17.81 10.38 -0.05
N GLU A 178 16.66 11.03 0.13
CA GLU A 178 16.40 12.38 -0.37
C GLU A 178 17.07 13.45 0.49
N ALA A 179 17.21 13.19 1.81
CA ALA A 179 17.75 14.12 2.78
C ALA A 179 19.28 14.15 2.83
N ASN A 180 19.96 13.11 2.30
CA ASN A 180 21.43 13.01 2.23
C ASN A 180 21.95 13.30 0.82
#